data_f4a0c914f1aada9e0a8b35a348fbdc40
#
_entry.id   f4a0c914f1aada9e0a8b35a348fbdc40
#
_cell.length_a   1.000
_cell.length_b   1.000
_cell.length_c   1.000
_cell.angle_alpha   90.00
_cell.angle_beta   90.00
_cell.angle_gamma   90.00
#
_symmetry.space_group_name_H-M   'P 1'
#
loop_
_entity.id
_entity.type
_entity.pdbx_description
1 polymer ?
#
loop_
_entity_poly.entity_id
_entity_poly.type
_entity_poly.pdbx_seq_one_letter_code
_entity_poly.pdbx_strand_id
1 'polypeptide(L)'
;MKKTRYYIAVLWSGLVLLVVSMGHAQDSSDLDKIAASQGGSSPLLFTVPNDNVQPVVPGSFSHSNECTVRSGIPNLLHKAKNGKEITVAFIGGSITQSRDSYRMQTARYMQNRFPKAAFKWVNAGVSGTGTDLGAFRIREQVLRHQPDLIFIEFAVNGAYQPGMEGMVRQIIKANPYTDICLIYTIQNGQTAYYQRGEVPPNIQGLERIAQHYNLPTIHLGMEPAALEAQDKLVWKGTLQQAGDRILFSRDGIHPARAGGDLYAAAIARAMEKMDKLATPTAHALPAPLMTAAWEEAGMYDPREIAVFDPDWTAVVTKQSALKQFQGWFDTIMTAEKPGASFTFFFEGDQFGFFDIGGPEAGQLSVWINDQPVGVKMITERGYRLREVSGLDGDTVLNRFNSYCNNRYRGQYDVIQLQPGKHKVTLKISPAKADKHEILGPTKLKDITANPEKYDRTAIYLGRILLRGKPVKGGTEGM
;
A
#
# COMPACT_ATOMS: atom_id res chain seq x y z
N MET A 1 -57.32 -61.68 5.12
CA MET A 1 -56.03 -61.44 5.75
C MET A 1 -55.38 -60.23 4.97
N LYS A 2 -55.47 -59.03 5.55
CA LYS A 2 -54.97 -57.79 4.94
C LYS A 2 -53.51 -57.59 5.41
N LYS A 3 -52.54 -57.52 4.45
CA LYS A 3 -51.15 -57.16 4.74
C LYS A 3 -51.00 -55.63 4.60
N THR A 4 -50.80 -54.99 5.73
CA THR A 4 -50.46 -53.56 5.80
C THR A 4 -48.99 -53.38 5.47
N ARG A 5 -48.65 -52.64 4.42
CA ARG A 5 -47.28 -52.21 4.08
C ARG A 5 -47.00 -50.87 4.75
N TYR A 6 -46.02 -50.83 5.64
CA TYR A 6 -45.48 -49.61 6.18
C TYR A 6 -44.42 -49.05 5.20
N TYR A 7 -44.66 -47.81 4.69
CA TYR A 7 -43.66 -47.05 3.99
C TYR A 7 -42.85 -46.28 5.03
N ILE A 8 -41.55 -46.60 5.16
CA ILE A 8 -40.59 -45.79 5.90
C ILE A 8 -40.17 -44.66 4.98
N ALA A 9 -40.66 -43.46 5.27
CA ALA A 9 -40.17 -42.24 4.64
C ALA A 9 -38.82 -41.85 5.30
N VAL A 10 -37.71 -42.06 4.60
CA VAL A 10 -36.41 -41.56 5.01
C VAL A 10 -36.36 -40.07 4.67
N LEU A 11 -36.58 -39.24 5.68
CA LEU A 11 -36.30 -37.80 5.60
C LEU A 11 -34.80 -37.62 5.56
N TRP A 12 -34.28 -37.31 4.37
CA TRP A 12 -32.95 -36.70 4.22
C TRP A 12 -33.06 -35.23 4.63
N SER A 13 -32.79 -34.94 5.90
CA SER A 13 -32.49 -33.59 6.35
C SER A 13 -31.11 -33.21 5.79
N GLY A 14 -31.12 -32.55 4.65
CA GLY A 14 -29.94 -31.87 4.11
C GLY A 14 -29.49 -30.79 5.09
N LEU A 15 -28.48 -31.11 5.89
CA LEU A 15 -27.73 -30.12 6.67
C LEU A 15 -26.94 -29.24 5.69
N VAL A 16 -27.56 -28.16 5.26
CA VAL A 16 -26.82 -27.08 4.57
C VAL A 16 -25.92 -26.48 5.63
N LEU A 17 -24.65 -26.91 5.66
CA LEU A 17 -23.58 -26.19 6.33
C LEU A 17 -23.43 -24.85 5.60
N LEU A 18 -24.14 -23.84 6.09
CA LEU A 18 -23.76 -22.45 5.90
C LEU A 18 -22.39 -22.31 6.56
N VAL A 19 -21.34 -22.43 5.75
CA VAL A 19 -20.03 -21.88 6.10
C VAL A 19 -20.21 -20.37 6.09
N VAL A 20 -20.74 -19.85 7.18
CA VAL A 20 -20.59 -18.44 7.52
C VAL A 20 -19.10 -18.28 7.71
N SER A 21 -18.41 -17.78 6.67
CA SER A 21 -17.11 -17.18 6.86
C SER A 21 -17.32 -16.07 7.88
N MET A 22 -17.02 -16.37 9.14
CA MET A 22 -16.79 -15.35 10.14
C MET A 22 -15.54 -14.58 9.73
N GLY A 23 -15.68 -13.76 8.68
CA GLY A 23 -14.90 -12.53 8.62
C GLY A 23 -15.27 -11.83 9.92
N HIS A 24 -14.33 -11.77 10.86
CA HIS A 24 -14.49 -10.99 12.06
C HIS A 24 -14.85 -9.60 11.60
N ALA A 25 -16.11 -9.20 11.77
CA ALA A 25 -16.53 -7.83 11.55
C ALA A 25 -15.66 -7.00 12.50
N GLN A 26 -14.65 -6.35 11.93
CA GLN A 26 -13.82 -5.41 12.66
C GLN A 26 -14.79 -4.37 13.23
N ASP A 27 -14.74 -4.13 14.53
CA ASP A 27 -15.64 -3.17 15.19
C ASP A 27 -15.66 -1.88 14.35
N SER A 28 -16.86 -1.37 14.02
CA SER A 28 -17.03 -0.18 13.19
C SER A 28 -16.23 1.02 13.73
N SER A 29 -16.04 1.10 15.04
CA SER A 29 -15.21 2.10 15.71
C SER A 29 -13.71 1.94 15.37
N ASP A 30 -13.21 0.73 15.20
CA ASP A 30 -11.84 0.47 14.82
C ASP A 30 -11.60 0.74 13.34
N LEU A 31 -12.55 0.37 12.48
CA LEU A 31 -12.51 0.74 11.06
C LEU A 31 -12.51 2.26 10.84
N ASP A 32 -13.30 2.98 11.63
CA ASP A 32 -13.31 4.45 11.58
C ASP A 32 -12.00 5.08 12.06
N LYS A 33 -11.35 4.52 13.07
CA LYS A 33 -10.02 4.95 13.52
C LYS A 33 -8.95 4.64 12.48
N ILE A 34 -8.99 3.47 11.85
CA ILE A 34 -8.09 3.09 10.76
C ILE A 34 -8.30 4.03 9.57
N ALA A 35 -9.54 4.25 9.17
CA ALA A 35 -9.87 5.18 8.10
C ALA A 35 -9.43 6.61 8.41
N ALA A 36 -9.53 7.06 9.67
CA ALA A 36 -9.02 8.36 10.10
C ALA A 36 -7.48 8.42 10.03
N SER A 37 -6.78 7.35 10.41
CA SER A 37 -5.31 7.27 10.28
C SER A 37 -4.85 7.27 8.82
N GLN A 38 -5.69 6.80 7.90
CA GLN A 38 -5.45 6.75 6.47
C GLN A 38 -5.89 8.02 5.73
N GLY A 39 -6.50 8.98 6.44
CA GLY A 39 -7.11 10.17 5.85
C GLY A 39 -6.13 11.16 5.21
N GLY A 40 -4.84 11.07 5.51
CA GLY A 40 -3.85 12.00 5.01
C GLY A 40 -2.48 11.37 4.77
N SER A 41 -1.57 12.16 4.23
CA SER A 41 -0.17 11.77 4.03
C SER A 41 0.67 12.06 5.28
N SER A 42 1.73 11.28 5.45
CA SER A 42 2.85 11.69 6.31
C SER A 42 3.86 12.50 5.48
N PRO A 43 4.67 13.36 6.11
CA PRO A 43 5.78 13.99 5.42
C PRO A 43 6.69 12.92 4.78
N LEU A 44 7.04 13.12 3.51
CA LEU A 44 7.91 12.20 2.78
C LEU A 44 9.31 12.16 3.40
N LEU A 45 9.85 13.31 3.78
CA LEU A 45 11.09 13.39 4.55
C LEU A 45 10.78 13.54 6.03
N PHE A 46 11.50 12.82 6.88
CA PHE A 46 11.32 12.90 8.32
C PHE A 46 12.63 12.99 9.09
N THR A 47 12.53 13.48 10.31
CA THR A 47 13.61 13.50 11.29
C THR A 47 13.23 12.64 12.49
N VAL A 48 14.23 12.11 13.17
CA VAL A 48 14.04 11.36 14.42
C VAL A 48 14.26 12.33 15.59
N PRO A 49 13.21 12.71 16.33
CA PRO A 49 13.34 13.57 17.49
C PRO A 49 14.18 12.91 18.60
N ASN A 50 15.02 13.68 19.26
CA ASN A 50 15.92 13.13 20.27
C ASN A 50 15.19 12.62 21.52
N ASP A 51 14.05 13.18 21.84
CA ASP A 51 13.43 13.06 23.17
C ASP A 51 12.28 12.01 23.23
N ASN A 52 11.69 11.63 22.08
CA ASN A 52 10.45 10.85 22.03
C ASN A 52 10.60 9.43 21.46
N VAL A 53 11.78 9.08 20.95
CA VAL A 53 12.05 7.74 20.39
C VAL A 53 13.14 7.08 21.24
N GLN A 54 12.72 6.13 22.08
CA GLN A 54 13.67 5.37 22.87
C GLN A 54 14.57 4.52 21.96
N PRO A 55 15.84 4.34 22.29
CA PRO A 55 16.71 3.42 21.59
C PRO A 55 16.15 1.99 21.66
N VAL A 56 16.11 1.31 20.53
CA VAL A 56 15.77 -0.10 20.46
C VAL A 56 17.01 -0.92 20.76
N VAL A 57 16.86 -1.95 21.59
CA VAL A 57 17.89 -2.94 21.89
C VAL A 57 17.54 -4.21 21.09
N PRO A 58 18.51 -4.84 20.40
CA PRO A 58 18.25 -6.08 19.66
C PRO A 58 17.61 -7.19 20.50
N GLY A 59 17.91 -7.24 21.82
CA GLY A 59 17.40 -8.27 22.72
C GLY A 59 18.10 -9.61 22.53
N SER A 60 17.62 -10.63 23.25
CA SER A 60 18.19 -11.98 23.23
C SER A 60 17.40 -12.97 22.38
N PHE A 61 16.32 -12.54 21.70
CA PHE A 61 15.55 -13.43 20.84
C PHE A 61 16.43 -13.95 19.70
N SER A 62 16.36 -15.25 19.45
CA SER A 62 17.14 -15.91 18.40
C SER A 62 16.29 -16.99 17.74
N HIS A 63 16.11 -16.87 16.43
CA HIS A 63 15.48 -17.87 15.58
C HIS A 63 16.18 -17.88 14.23
N SER A 64 16.50 -19.09 13.71
CA SER A 64 17.24 -19.24 12.45
C SER A 64 16.56 -18.56 11.26
N ASN A 65 15.23 -18.62 11.21
CA ASN A 65 14.41 -18.11 10.11
C ASN A 65 13.97 -16.65 10.28
N GLU A 66 14.33 -15.97 11.38
CA GLU A 66 13.97 -14.57 11.58
C GLU A 66 14.59 -13.67 10.50
N CYS A 67 15.81 -13.97 10.11
CA CYS A 67 16.53 -13.23 9.08
C CYS A 67 17.27 -14.17 8.15
N THR A 68 16.96 -14.10 6.85
CA THR A 68 17.74 -14.71 5.78
C THR A 68 18.65 -13.65 5.16
N VAL A 69 19.94 -13.75 5.41
CA VAL A 69 20.93 -12.71 5.10
C VAL A 69 21.16 -12.52 3.60
N ARG A 70 21.33 -13.58 2.83
CA ARG A 70 21.65 -13.58 1.37
C ARG A 70 22.76 -12.57 1.04
N SER A 71 22.50 -11.58 0.15
CA SER A 71 23.47 -10.51 -0.16
C SER A 71 23.69 -9.52 0.98
N GLY A 72 22.82 -9.49 1.97
CA GLY A 72 22.86 -8.47 3.03
C GLY A 72 22.60 -7.06 2.54
N ILE A 73 23.17 -6.08 3.27
CA ILE A 73 23.11 -4.65 2.97
C ILE A 73 24.53 -4.04 2.93
N PRO A 74 25.43 -4.56 2.07
CA PRO A 74 26.85 -4.24 2.11
C PRO A 74 27.17 -2.78 1.79
N ASN A 75 26.41 -2.15 0.90
CA ASN A 75 26.64 -0.80 0.44
C ASN A 75 26.31 0.23 1.54
N LEU A 76 25.16 0.03 2.21
CA LEU A 76 24.81 0.80 3.40
C LEU A 76 25.86 0.65 4.49
N LEU A 77 26.24 -0.60 4.85
CA LEU A 77 27.17 -0.86 5.94
C LEU A 77 28.54 -0.27 5.68
N HIS A 78 29.01 -0.33 4.44
CA HIS A 78 30.25 0.32 4.03
C HIS A 78 30.20 1.85 4.26
N LYS A 79 29.16 2.51 3.79
CA LYS A 79 28.97 3.95 3.98
C LYS A 79 28.84 4.33 5.45
N ALA A 80 28.04 3.57 6.21
CA ALA A 80 27.78 3.83 7.63
C ALA A 80 29.05 3.74 8.49
N LYS A 81 29.83 2.68 8.29
CA LYS A 81 31.09 2.48 9.02
C LYS A 81 32.14 3.55 8.69
N ASN A 82 32.06 4.12 7.50
CA ASN A 82 32.95 5.20 7.05
C ASN A 82 32.41 6.62 7.30
N GLY A 83 31.31 6.76 8.06
CA GLY A 83 30.77 8.06 8.46
C GLY A 83 30.26 8.91 7.29
N LYS A 84 29.74 8.28 6.23
CA LYS A 84 29.25 8.98 5.04
C LYS A 84 27.80 9.45 5.19
N GLU A 85 27.35 10.30 4.27
CA GLU A 85 25.91 10.58 4.11
C GLU A 85 25.19 9.34 3.58
N ILE A 86 24.02 9.05 4.16
CA ILE A 86 23.21 7.88 3.86
C ILE A 86 21.75 8.29 3.75
N THR A 87 21.10 7.87 2.67
CA THR A 87 19.66 7.98 2.53
C THR A 87 19.03 6.61 2.71
N VAL A 88 18.12 6.49 3.70
CA VAL A 88 17.33 5.28 3.93
C VAL A 88 15.87 5.56 3.64
N ALA A 89 15.27 4.73 2.80
CA ALA A 89 13.85 4.81 2.46
C ALA A 89 13.07 3.63 3.02
N PHE A 90 11.84 3.92 3.43
CA PHE A 90 10.84 2.94 3.85
C PHE A 90 9.65 3.07 2.92
N ILE A 91 9.32 2.02 2.16
CA ILE A 91 8.14 1.97 1.31
C ILE A 91 7.22 0.85 1.76
N GLY A 92 5.94 1.15 1.89
CA GLY A 92 4.97 0.17 2.42
C GLY A 92 3.56 0.72 2.53
N GLY A 93 2.75 0.01 3.31
CA GLY A 93 1.38 0.37 3.64
C GLY A 93 1.25 1.28 4.86
N SER A 94 0.14 1.12 5.59
CA SER A 94 -0.17 1.88 6.81
C SER A 94 0.81 1.64 7.95
N ILE A 95 1.34 0.44 8.08
CA ILE A 95 2.33 0.10 9.10
C ILE A 95 3.61 0.89 8.86
N THR A 96 4.07 0.99 7.63
CA THR A 96 5.22 1.84 7.24
C THR A 96 4.90 3.33 7.38
N GLN A 97 3.69 3.77 7.01
CA GLN A 97 3.29 5.18 7.15
C GLN A 97 3.26 5.63 8.61
N SER A 98 2.83 4.76 9.52
CA SER A 98 2.68 5.06 10.94
C SER A 98 4.01 5.47 11.58
N ARG A 99 3.94 6.47 12.48
CA ARG A 99 5.09 6.96 13.22
C ARG A 99 5.63 5.93 14.21
N ASP A 100 4.76 5.22 14.90
CA ASP A 100 5.11 4.43 16.09
C ASP A 100 5.25 2.92 15.82
N SER A 101 5.10 2.48 14.55
CA SER A 101 5.07 1.04 14.24
C SER A 101 6.43 0.34 14.24
N TYR A 102 7.47 0.90 13.63
CA TYR A 102 8.84 0.37 13.61
C TYR A 102 9.85 1.35 13.00
N ARG A 103 9.41 2.18 12.04
CA ARG A 103 10.26 3.00 11.19
C ARG A 103 11.11 4.00 11.98
N MET A 104 10.48 4.73 12.91
CA MET A 104 11.19 5.72 13.75
C MET A 104 12.19 5.05 14.69
N GLN A 105 11.81 3.91 15.28
CA GLN A 105 12.65 3.11 16.16
C GLN A 105 13.88 2.56 15.41
N THR A 106 13.67 2.03 14.20
CA THR A 106 14.75 1.58 13.32
C THR A 106 15.70 2.72 12.96
N ALA A 107 15.15 3.87 12.58
CA ALA A 107 15.98 5.04 12.26
C ALA A 107 16.82 5.48 13.48
N ARG A 108 16.23 5.50 14.68
CA ARG A 108 16.96 5.81 15.93
C ARG A 108 18.06 4.78 16.21
N TYR A 109 17.76 3.49 16.06
CA TYR A 109 18.77 2.43 16.22
C TYR A 109 19.96 2.66 15.27
N MET A 110 19.71 2.93 13.99
CA MET A 110 20.77 3.16 13.02
C MET A 110 21.62 4.40 13.35
N GLN A 111 21.01 5.51 13.78
CA GLN A 111 21.73 6.69 14.21
C GLN A 111 22.66 6.39 15.41
N ASN A 112 22.17 5.65 16.40
CA ASN A 112 22.95 5.30 17.57
C ASN A 112 24.09 4.33 17.23
N ARG A 113 23.84 3.37 16.34
CA ARG A 113 24.84 2.39 15.91
C ARG A 113 25.95 3.01 15.07
N PHE A 114 25.63 4.02 14.28
CA PHE A 114 26.58 4.68 13.36
C PHE A 114 26.62 6.19 13.60
N PRO A 115 27.14 6.62 14.77
CA PRO A 115 27.05 8.03 15.20
C PRO A 115 27.88 9.00 14.33
N LYS A 116 28.78 8.47 13.48
CA LYS A 116 29.58 9.29 12.54
C LYS A 116 28.88 9.48 11.20
N ALA A 117 27.84 8.70 10.89
CA ALA A 117 27.12 8.80 9.63
C ALA A 117 26.01 9.85 9.71
N ALA A 118 25.79 10.59 8.61
CA ALA A 118 24.69 11.53 8.50
C ALA A 118 23.53 10.86 7.74
N PHE A 119 22.34 10.80 8.37
CA PHE A 119 21.20 10.11 7.80
C PHE A 119 20.14 11.05 7.25
N LYS A 120 19.65 10.74 6.04
CA LYS A 120 18.39 11.25 5.47
C LYS A 120 17.37 10.13 5.45
N TRP A 121 16.14 10.44 5.86
CA TRP A 121 15.08 9.45 6.02
C TRP A 121 13.91 9.75 5.10
N VAL A 122 13.46 8.74 4.35
CA VAL A 122 12.32 8.83 3.44
C VAL A 122 11.21 7.90 3.94
N ASN A 123 10.01 8.46 4.16
CA ASN A 123 8.80 7.72 4.49
C ASN A 123 7.86 7.67 3.29
N ALA A 124 7.95 6.64 2.49
CA ALA A 124 7.03 6.38 1.39
C ALA A 124 5.93 5.38 1.76
N GLY A 125 5.46 5.39 3.00
CA GLY A 125 4.27 4.65 3.43
C GLY A 125 2.99 5.31 2.93
N VAL A 126 2.08 4.54 2.35
CA VAL A 126 0.74 4.98 1.93
C VAL A 126 -0.28 3.96 2.39
N SER A 127 -1.12 4.37 3.33
CA SER A 127 -2.10 3.50 3.99
C SER A 127 -3.08 2.85 3.02
N GLY A 128 -3.37 1.56 3.24
CA GLY A 128 -4.35 0.82 2.46
C GLY A 128 -3.93 0.48 1.03
N THR A 129 -2.62 0.54 0.72
CA THR A 129 -2.09 0.29 -0.63
C THR A 129 -1.13 -0.89 -0.66
N GLY A 130 -1.08 -1.56 -1.80
CA GLY A 130 -0.26 -2.74 -2.05
C GLY A 130 0.99 -2.47 -2.88
N THR A 131 1.64 -3.56 -3.29
CA THR A 131 2.85 -3.54 -4.11
C THR A 131 2.62 -2.99 -5.51
N ASP A 132 1.40 -3.07 -6.01
CA ASP A 132 0.95 -2.50 -7.28
C ASP A 132 1.10 -0.98 -7.29
N LEU A 133 0.45 -0.26 -6.37
CA LEU A 133 0.66 1.17 -6.23
C LEU A 133 2.10 1.47 -5.81
N GLY A 134 2.75 0.59 -5.05
CA GLY A 134 4.17 0.67 -4.73
C GLY A 134 5.04 0.81 -5.98
N ALA A 135 4.80 -0.04 -6.99
CA ALA A 135 5.55 -0.03 -8.25
C ALA A 135 5.31 1.24 -9.08
N PHE A 136 4.08 1.78 -9.09
CA PHE A 136 3.81 3.05 -9.77
C PHE A 136 4.53 4.24 -9.12
N ARG A 137 4.60 4.29 -7.79
CA ARG A 137 5.07 5.48 -7.05
C ARG A 137 6.53 5.46 -6.64
N ILE A 138 7.24 4.33 -6.82
CA ILE A 138 8.60 4.17 -6.30
C ILE A 138 9.59 5.17 -6.89
N ARG A 139 9.48 5.50 -8.18
CA ARG A 139 10.38 6.47 -8.83
C ARG A 139 10.22 7.86 -8.23
N GLU A 140 8.97 8.35 -8.13
CA GLU A 140 8.70 9.70 -7.64
C GLU A 140 8.92 9.83 -6.13
N GLN A 141 8.55 8.84 -5.34
CA GLN A 141 8.56 8.97 -3.88
C GLN A 141 9.83 8.41 -3.22
N VAL A 142 10.59 7.58 -3.91
CA VAL A 142 11.77 6.91 -3.33
C VAL A 142 13.03 7.15 -4.15
N LEU A 143 13.06 6.73 -5.42
CA LEU A 143 14.31 6.69 -6.21
C LEU A 143 14.86 8.07 -6.50
N ARG A 144 14.02 9.11 -6.62
CA ARG A 144 14.50 10.50 -6.77
C ARG A 144 15.36 11.00 -5.60
N HIS A 145 15.27 10.34 -4.44
CA HIS A 145 16.09 10.67 -3.27
C HIS A 145 17.41 9.91 -3.21
N GLN A 146 17.71 9.08 -4.22
CA GLN A 146 18.95 8.30 -4.35
C GLN A 146 19.26 7.49 -3.08
N PRO A 147 18.34 6.60 -2.64
CA PRO A 147 18.53 5.85 -1.39
C PRO A 147 19.69 4.86 -1.48
N ASP A 148 20.39 4.71 -0.36
CA ASP A 148 21.43 3.68 -0.17
C ASP A 148 20.83 2.36 0.32
N LEU A 149 19.69 2.44 1.04
CA LEU A 149 18.91 1.29 1.48
C LEU A 149 17.42 1.58 1.35
N ILE A 150 16.68 0.59 0.87
CA ILE A 150 15.23 0.61 0.84
C ILE A 150 14.68 -0.59 1.61
N PHE A 151 13.93 -0.33 2.69
CA PHE A 151 13.07 -1.32 3.34
C PHE A 151 11.72 -1.38 2.62
N ILE A 152 11.29 -2.57 2.19
CA ILE A 152 10.02 -2.78 1.49
C ILE A 152 9.10 -3.63 2.36
N GLU A 153 7.93 -3.06 2.75
CA GLU A 153 6.95 -3.66 3.66
C GLU A 153 5.55 -3.67 3.05
N PHE A 154 5.07 -4.81 2.57
CA PHE A 154 3.71 -4.96 2.01
C PHE A 154 3.07 -6.33 2.35
N ALA A 155 3.61 -7.08 3.30
CA ALA A 155 3.14 -8.44 3.57
C ALA A 155 1.66 -8.51 3.95
N VAL A 156 1.14 -7.52 4.70
CA VAL A 156 -0.28 -7.46 5.10
C VAL A 156 -1.17 -6.64 4.16
N ASN A 157 -0.58 -5.95 3.17
CA ASN A 157 -1.27 -5.03 2.27
C ASN A 157 -1.19 -5.49 0.81
N GLY A 158 -1.86 -6.59 0.46
CA GLY A 158 -1.84 -7.07 -0.91
C GLY A 158 -0.42 -7.36 -1.40
N ALA A 159 0.13 -8.48 -1.00
CA ALA A 159 1.45 -8.98 -1.40
C ALA A 159 1.44 -9.44 -2.87
N TYR A 160 0.99 -8.58 -3.78
CA TYR A 160 0.93 -8.85 -5.21
C TYR A 160 2.35 -8.97 -5.77
N GLN A 161 2.71 -10.19 -6.16
CA GLN A 161 4.09 -10.53 -6.50
C GLN A 161 4.65 -9.76 -7.72
N PRO A 162 3.90 -9.59 -8.83
CA PRO A 162 4.40 -8.81 -9.97
C PRO A 162 4.74 -7.37 -9.63
N GLY A 163 3.94 -6.71 -8.77
CA GLY A 163 4.24 -5.36 -8.29
C GLY A 163 5.49 -5.30 -7.42
N MET A 164 5.70 -6.30 -6.55
CA MET A 164 6.93 -6.42 -5.75
C MET A 164 8.15 -6.60 -6.66
N GLU A 165 8.08 -7.52 -7.62
CA GLU A 165 9.16 -7.73 -8.58
C GLU A 165 9.46 -6.46 -9.37
N GLY A 166 8.41 -5.76 -9.81
CA GLY A 166 8.54 -4.48 -10.52
C GLY A 166 9.32 -3.43 -9.71
N MET A 167 9.03 -3.29 -8.41
CA MET A 167 9.78 -2.39 -7.53
C MET A 167 11.25 -2.79 -7.43
N VAL A 168 11.55 -4.06 -7.16
CA VAL A 168 12.93 -4.57 -7.05
C VAL A 168 13.71 -4.28 -8.33
N ARG A 169 13.12 -4.58 -9.50
CA ARG A 169 13.76 -4.37 -10.78
C ARG A 169 13.98 -2.89 -11.10
N GLN A 170 12.99 -2.03 -10.80
CA GLN A 170 13.14 -0.57 -10.94
C GLN A 170 14.28 -0.03 -10.07
N ILE A 171 14.43 -0.52 -8.82
CA ILE A 171 15.51 -0.11 -7.92
C ILE A 171 16.87 -0.49 -8.50
N ILE A 172 17.06 -1.76 -8.86
CA ILE A 172 18.36 -2.26 -9.37
C ILE A 172 18.73 -1.56 -10.69
N LYS A 173 17.74 -1.30 -11.57
CA LYS A 173 17.98 -0.54 -12.81
C LYS A 173 18.36 0.90 -12.55
N ALA A 174 17.77 1.55 -11.55
CA ALA A 174 18.10 2.94 -11.22
C ALA A 174 19.50 3.07 -10.61
N ASN A 175 19.86 2.18 -9.69
CA ASN A 175 21.19 2.11 -9.10
C ASN A 175 21.45 0.71 -8.52
N PRO A 176 22.34 -0.09 -9.13
CA PRO A 176 22.63 -1.45 -8.64
C PRO A 176 23.34 -1.48 -7.27
N TYR A 177 23.78 -0.35 -6.75
CA TYR A 177 24.38 -0.24 -5.42
C TYR A 177 23.37 0.17 -4.33
N THR A 178 22.10 0.35 -4.66
CA THR A 178 21.06 0.53 -3.64
C THR A 178 20.72 -0.80 -3.00
N ASP A 179 20.95 -0.94 -1.69
CA ASP A 179 20.58 -2.14 -0.95
C ASP A 179 19.06 -2.23 -0.80
N ILE A 180 18.51 -3.43 -0.88
CA ILE A 180 17.08 -3.72 -0.76
C ILE A 180 16.91 -4.75 0.34
N CYS A 181 16.02 -4.50 1.29
CA CYS A 181 15.65 -5.44 2.34
C CYS A 181 14.13 -5.59 2.40
N LEU A 182 13.62 -6.81 2.17
CA LEU A 182 12.21 -7.10 2.35
C LEU A 182 11.93 -7.39 3.82
N ILE A 183 10.95 -6.71 4.40
CA ILE A 183 10.55 -6.90 5.78
C ILE A 183 9.08 -7.33 5.83
N TYR A 184 8.79 -8.36 6.62
CA TYR A 184 7.49 -9.00 6.64
C TYR A 184 6.80 -8.78 7.97
N THR A 185 5.78 -7.93 7.92
CA THR A 185 4.80 -7.76 8.98
C THR A 185 3.73 -8.84 8.89
N ILE A 186 3.01 -9.09 9.99
CA ILE A 186 1.89 -10.03 10.04
C ILE A 186 0.69 -9.40 10.74
N GLN A 187 -0.48 -9.97 10.53
CA GLN A 187 -1.74 -9.54 11.14
C GLN A 187 -2.30 -10.61 12.08
N ASN A 188 -3.37 -10.24 12.78
CA ASN A 188 -4.08 -11.15 13.69
C ASN A 188 -4.37 -12.51 13.07
N GLY A 189 -4.09 -13.59 13.80
CA GLY A 189 -4.24 -14.97 13.36
C GLY A 189 -3.06 -15.53 12.55
N GLN A 190 -2.10 -14.69 12.11
CA GLN A 190 -0.93 -15.18 11.38
C GLN A 190 0.22 -15.65 12.28
N THR A 191 0.21 -15.33 13.57
CA THR A 191 1.17 -15.85 14.56
C THR A 191 1.20 -17.36 14.61
N ALA A 192 0.02 -18.01 14.44
CA ALA A 192 -0.12 -19.45 14.42
C ALA A 192 0.72 -20.16 13.35
N TYR A 193 1.02 -19.51 12.23
CA TYR A 193 1.94 -20.08 11.22
C TYR A 193 3.36 -20.18 11.80
N TYR A 194 3.90 -19.09 12.34
CA TYR A 194 5.24 -19.10 12.94
C TYR A 194 5.34 -20.06 14.12
N GLN A 195 4.29 -20.16 14.94
CA GLN A 195 4.24 -21.11 16.08
C GLN A 195 4.32 -22.58 15.64
N ARG A 196 3.89 -22.89 14.40
CA ARG A 196 4.03 -24.22 13.80
C ARG A 196 5.30 -24.38 12.94
N GLY A 197 6.17 -23.36 12.90
CA GLY A 197 7.37 -23.36 12.05
C GLY A 197 7.09 -23.09 10.56
N GLU A 198 5.89 -22.58 10.25
CA GLU A 198 5.45 -22.25 8.89
C GLU A 198 5.57 -20.75 8.60
N VAL A 199 5.59 -20.39 7.31
CA VAL A 199 5.55 -19.01 6.86
C VAL A 199 4.14 -18.68 6.34
N PRO A 200 3.53 -17.55 6.75
CA PRO A 200 2.23 -17.14 6.23
C PRO A 200 2.16 -17.13 4.70
N PRO A 201 1.06 -17.61 4.07
CA PRO A 201 0.97 -17.78 2.62
C PRO A 201 1.25 -16.52 1.79
N ASN A 202 0.82 -15.35 2.29
CA ASN A 202 1.09 -14.07 1.64
C ASN A 202 2.59 -13.70 1.59
N ILE A 203 3.39 -14.21 2.52
CA ILE A 203 4.84 -13.98 2.57
C ILE A 203 5.58 -14.94 1.63
N GLN A 204 5.11 -16.18 1.45
CA GLN A 204 5.79 -17.20 0.64
C GLN A 204 6.08 -16.71 -0.79
N GLY A 205 5.15 -15.97 -1.39
CA GLY A 205 5.35 -15.40 -2.73
C GLY A 205 6.41 -14.31 -2.78
N LEU A 206 6.52 -13.51 -1.73
CA LEU A 206 7.54 -12.47 -1.59
C LEU A 206 8.92 -13.07 -1.34
N GLU A 207 8.99 -14.16 -0.57
CA GLU A 207 10.22 -14.93 -0.35
C GLU A 207 10.81 -15.49 -1.65
N ARG A 208 9.97 -15.97 -2.58
CA ARG A 208 10.44 -16.43 -3.90
C ARG A 208 11.13 -15.30 -4.68
N ILE A 209 10.59 -14.08 -4.61
CA ILE A 209 11.22 -12.91 -5.23
C ILE A 209 12.53 -12.60 -4.53
N ALA A 210 12.54 -12.54 -3.20
CA ALA A 210 13.76 -12.29 -2.43
C ALA A 210 14.86 -13.32 -2.75
N GLN A 211 14.51 -14.59 -2.87
CA GLN A 211 15.44 -15.67 -3.25
C GLN A 211 15.99 -15.46 -4.67
N HIS A 212 15.12 -15.15 -5.64
CA HIS A 212 15.50 -14.97 -7.04
C HIS A 212 16.48 -13.81 -7.23
N TYR A 213 16.26 -12.70 -6.52
CA TYR A 213 17.10 -11.49 -6.56
C TYR A 213 18.19 -11.48 -5.48
N ASN A 214 18.36 -12.57 -4.72
CA ASN A 214 19.34 -12.71 -3.64
C ASN A 214 19.24 -11.61 -2.57
N LEU A 215 18.02 -11.15 -2.23
CA LEU A 215 17.77 -10.06 -1.28
C LEU A 215 17.63 -10.57 0.16
N PRO A 216 18.13 -9.82 1.17
CA PRO A 216 17.89 -10.15 2.57
C PRO A 216 16.41 -9.98 2.93
N THR A 217 15.93 -10.84 3.84
CA THR A 217 14.56 -10.80 4.35
C THR A 217 14.52 -10.89 5.87
N ILE A 218 13.53 -10.20 6.49
CA ILE A 218 13.34 -10.18 7.93
C ILE A 218 11.88 -10.44 8.27
N HIS A 219 11.61 -11.50 9.02
CA HIS A 219 10.28 -11.86 9.51
C HIS A 219 10.01 -11.16 10.85
N LEU A 220 9.43 -9.96 10.82
CA LEU A 220 9.23 -9.11 11.99
C LEU A 220 8.29 -9.73 13.04
N GLY A 221 7.40 -10.63 12.61
CA GLY A 221 6.40 -11.26 13.47
C GLY A 221 6.89 -12.47 14.27
N MET A 222 8.12 -12.94 14.11
CA MET A 222 8.57 -14.18 14.77
C MET A 222 8.70 -14.04 16.30
N GLU A 223 9.38 -13.00 16.77
CA GLU A 223 9.47 -12.76 18.22
C GLU A 223 8.10 -12.48 18.85
N PRO A 224 7.24 -11.58 18.28
CA PRO A 224 5.88 -11.42 18.77
C PRO A 224 5.08 -12.73 18.83
N ALA A 225 5.19 -13.61 17.83
CA ALA A 225 4.51 -14.90 17.82
C ALA A 225 5.03 -15.85 18.93
N ALA A 226 6.33 -15.84 19.20
CA ALA A 226 6.92 -16.61 20.29
C ALA A 226 6.48 -16.08 21.67
N LEU A 227 6.40 -14.76 21.84
CA LEU A 227 5.92 -14.13 23.09
C LEU A 227 4.43 -14.39 23.31
N GLU A 228 3.61 -14.38 22.26
CA GLU A 228 2.18 -14.76 22.34
C GLU A 228 2.02 -16.22 22.78
N ALA A 229 2.80 -17.15 22.21
CA ALA A 229 2.78 -18.56 22.59
C ALA A 229 3.20 -18.80 24.05
N GLN A 230 3.97 -17.90 24.64
CA GLN A 230 4.38 -17.92 26.05
C GLN A 230 3.45 -17.14 26.97
N ASP A 231 2.29 -16.69 26.49
CA ASP A 231 1.34 -15.80 27.20
C ASP A 231 2.00 -14.49 27.75
N LYS A 232 3.04 -14.00 27.07
CA LYS A 232 3.72 -12.74 27.40
C LYS A 232 3.26 -11.56 26.54
N LEU A 233 2.45 -11.85 25.52
CA LEU A 233 1.97 -10.85 24.57
C LEU A 233 0.49 -11.11 24.21
N VAL A 234 -0.29 -10.05 24.15
CA VAL A 234 -1.65 -10.04 23.60
C VAL A 234 -1.58 -9.39 22.23
N TRP A 235 -1.88 -10.17 21.19
CA TRP A 235 -1.79 -9.68 19.81
C TRP A 235 -2.79 -8.57 19.51
N LYS A 236 -4.06 -8.79 19.87
CA LYS A 236 -5.15 -7.81 19.68
C LYS A 236 -5.92 -7.62 20.97
N GLY A 237 -6.11 -6.36 21.38
CA GLY A 237 -6.90 -6.05 22.56
C GLY A 237 -6.74 -4.62 23.07
N THR A 238 -7.08 -4.44 24.32
CA THR A 238 -6.89 -3.18 25.06
C THR A 238 -5.76 -3.34 26.11
N LEU A 239 -5.25 -2.23 26.62
CA LEU A 239 -4.29 -2.25 27.74
C LEU A 239 -4.83 -2.99 28.95
N GLN A 240 -6.13 -2.84 29.26
CA GLN A 240 -6.77 -3.55 30.36
C GLN A 240 -6.78 -5.08 30.14
N GLN A 241 -7.05 -5.54 28.90
CA GLN A 241 -7.01 -6.97 28.56
C GLN A 241 -5.60 -7.54 28.54
N ALA A 242 -4.61 -6.73 28.21
CA ALA A 242 -3.22 -7.14 28.23
C ALA A 242 -2.68 -7.31 29.66
N GLY A 243 -3.09 -6.47 30.61
CA GLY A 243 -2.55 -6.46 31.96
C GLY A 243 -1.04 -6.18 31.94
N ASP A 244 -0.26 -7.08 32.54
CA ASP A 244 1.21 -6.99 32.55
C ASP A 244 1.90 -7.49 31.28
N ARG A 245 1.11 -8.06 30.34
CA ARG A 245 1.60 -8.55 29.04
C ARG A 245 1.78 -7.40 28.06
N ILE A 246 2.60 -7.62 27.07
CA ILE A 246 2.79 -6.67 25.96
C ILE A 246 1.50 -6.63 25.12
N LEU A 247 0.89 -5.45 24.96
CA LEU A 247 -0.13 -5.22 23.96
C LEU A 247 0.54 -4.93 22.60
N PHE A 248 0.43 -5.87 21.65
CA PHE A 248 1.02 -5.70 20.33
C PHE A 248 0.24 -4.72 19.48
N SER A 249 -1.08 -4.87 19.39
CA SER A 249 -1.95 -4.07 18.52
C SER A 249 -3.33 -3.89 19.14
N ARG A 250 -4.00 -2.77 18.85
CA ARG A 250 -5.39 -2.56 19.24
C ARG A 250 -6.38 -3.15 18.25
N ASP A 251 -6.04 -3.12 16.97
CA ASP A 251 -6.91 -3.58 15.87
C ASP A 251 -6.49 -4.92 15.25
N GLY A 252 -5.33 -5.44 15.66
CA GLY A 252 -4.77 -6.69 15.18
C GLY A 252 -3.91 -6.59 13.92
N ILE A 253 -3.70 -5.36 13.40
CA ILE A 253 -2.90 -5.08 12.20
C ILE A 253 -1.79 -4.09 12.52
N HIS A 254 -2.14 -2.92 13.07
CA HIS A 254 -1.21 -1.83 13.30
C HIS A 254 -0.53 -2.00 14.66
N PRO A 255 0.79 -2.15 14.72
CA PRO A 255 1.50 -2.26 15.99
C PRO A 255 1.27 -1.03 16.86
N ALA A 256 0.98 -1.24 18.14
CA ALA A 256 1.16 -0.24 19.16
C ALA A 256 2.66 0.03 19.35
N ARG A 257 3.03 1.02 20.17
CA ARG A 257 4.44 1.38 20.37
C ARG A 257 5.31 0.16 20.73
N ALA A 258 4.89 -0.65 21.70
CA ALA A 258 5.63 -1.84 22.11
C ALA A 258 5.76 -2.89 21.00
N GLY A 259 4.71 -3.09 20.20
CA GLY A 259 4.77 -3.94 19.01
C GLY A 259 5.74 -3.41 17.96
N GLY A 260 5.78 -2.09 17.78
CA GLY A 260 6.74 -1.43 16.90
C GLY A 260 8.19 -1.56 17.37
N ASP A 261 8.42 -1.54 18.67
CA ASP A 261 9.74 -1.75 19.28
C ASP A 261 10.23 -3.20 19.04
N LEU A 262 9.35 -4.21 19.13
CA LEU A 262 9.67 -5.60 18.78
C LEU A 262 10.02 -5.75 17.30
N TYR A 263 9.27 -5.11 16.40
CA TYR A 263 9.58 -5.10 14.97
C TYR A 263 10.94 -4.47 14.68
N ALA A 264 11.24 -3.34 15.30
CA ALA A 264 12.53 -2.67 15.15
C ALA A 264 13.68 -3.47 15.77
N ALA A 265 13.44 -4.23 16.86
CA ALA A 265 14.43 -5.13 17.44
C ALA A 265 14.81 -6.27 16.48
N ALA A 266 13.84 -6.83 15.75
CA ALA A 266 14.12 -7.82 14.70
C ALA A 266 15.00 -7.24 13.57
N ILE A 267 14.74 -6.00 13.15
CA ILE A 267 15.59 -5.30 12.17
C ILE A 267 16.99 -5.08 12.74
N ALA A 268 17.11 -4.68 14.00
CA ALA A 268 18.39 -4.49 14.67
C ALA A 268 19.23 -5.78 14.72
N ARG A 269 18.63 -6.92 15.12
CA ARG A 269 19.28 -8.24 15.09
C ARG A 269 19.72 -8.66 13.69
N ALA A 270 18.87 -8.41 12.69
CA ALA A 270 19.21 -8.69 11.31
C ALA A 270 20.40 -7.86 10.82
N MET A 271 20.47 -6.59 11.18
CA MET A 271 21.60 -5.73 10.84
C MET A 271 22.90 -6.22 11.51
N GLU A 272 22.84 -6.75 12.75
CA GLU A 272 24.00 -7.37 13.40
C GLU A 272 24.47 -8.62 12.69
N LYS A 273 23.54 -9.49 12.25
CA LYS A 273 23.87 -10.69 11.44
C LYS A 273 24.54 -10.32 10.11
N MET A 274 24.12 -9.22 9.48
CA MET A 274 24.68 -8.74 8.20
C MET A 274 25.98 -7.93 8.35
N ASP A 275 26.38 -7.56 9.56
CA ASP A 275 27.47 -6.58 9.82
C ASP A 275 28.83 -6.98 9.22
N LYS A 276 29.05 -8.27 9.00
CA LYS A 276 30.30 -8.78 8.39
C LYS A 276 30.35 -8.56 6.87
N LEU A 277 29.22 -8.27 6.24
CA LEU A 277 29.06 -8.03 4.80
C LEU A 277 29.13 -6.53 4.50
N ALA A 278 30.30 -5.93 4.58
CA ALA A 278 30.46 -4.49 4.35
C ALA A 278 31.32 -4.14 3.13
N THR A 279 31.52 -5.10 2.21
CA THR A 279 32.21 -4.87 0.94
C THR A 279 31.21 -4.40 -0.10
N PRO A 280 31.36 -3.20 -0.68
CA PRO A 280 30.44 -2.70 -1.69
C PRO A 280 30.26 -3.68 -2.84
N THR A 281 29.01 -4.00 -3.18
CA THR A 281 28.67 -4.99 -4.18
C THR A 281 27.46 -4.53 -5.00
N ALA A 282 27.57 -4.57 -6.31
CA ALA A 282 26.46 -4.31 -7.20
C ALA A 282 25.47 -5.49 -7.18
N HIS A 283 24.18 -5.18 -6.99
CA HIS A 283 23.13 -6.19 -7.09
C HIS A 283 22.93 -6.60 -8.55
N ALA A 284 22.87 -7.91 -8.79
CA ALA A 284 22.61 -8.46 -10.12
C ALA A 284 21.12 -8.24 -10.50
N LEU A 285 20.89 -8.00 -11.79
CA LEU A 285 19.54 -7.94 -12.36
C LEU A 285 19.33 -9.19 -13.24
N PRO A 286 18.85 -10.31 -12.68
CA PRO A 286 18.55 -11.50 -13.46
C PRO A 286 17.36 -11.28 -14.39
N ALA A 287 17.07 -12.27 -15.25
CA ALA A 287 15.82 -12.30 -16.01
C ALA A 287 14.61 -12.18 -15.06
N PRO A 288 13.49 -11.59 -15.47
CA PRO A 288 12.30 -11.54 -14.63
C PRO A 288 11.86 -12.92 -14.18
N LEU A 289 11.47 -13.05 -12.92
CA LEU A 289 10.88 -14.28 -12.38
C LEU A 289 9.45 -14.48 -12.92
N MET A 290 8.72 -13.39 -13.07
CA MET A 290 7.31 -13.39 -13.49
C MET A 290 7.10 -12.55 -14.76
N THR A 291 7.41 -11.25 -14.71
CA THR A 291 7.18 -10.32 -15.82
C THR A 291 8.01 -9.04 -15.67
N ALA A 292 8.47 -8.51 -16.81
CA ALA A 292 9.12 -7.20 -16.85
C ALA A 292 8.12 -6.02 -16.94
N ALA A 293 6.82 -6.27 -17.13
CA ALA A 293 5.84 -5.20 -17.41
C ALA A 293 5.77 -4.12 -16.32
N TRP A 294 5.98 -4.49 -15.06
CA TRP A 294 5.94 -3.55 -13.93
C TRP A 294 7.21 -2.68 -13.80
N GLU A 295 8.25 -2.92 -14.59
CA GLU A 295 9.40 -2.03 -14.67
C GLU A 295 9.06 -0.67 -15.31
N GLU A 296 8.02 -0.65 -16.16
CA GLU A 296 7.50 0.53 -16.83
C GLU A 296 6.36 1.21 -16.04
N ALA A 297 6.06 0.74 -14.83
CA ALA A 297 5.09 1.40 -13.97
C ALA A 297 5.65 2.75 -13.48
N GLY A 298 4.84 3.81 -13.62
CA GLY A 298 5.21 5.16 -13.23
C GLY A 298 4.01 5.98 -12.78
N MET A 299 4.29 6.99 -11.98
CA MET A 299 3.34 7.97 -11.47
C MET A 299 3.75 9.35 -11.98
N TYR A 300 2.81 10.08 -12.56
CA TYR A 300 3.07 11.31 -13.30
C TYR A 300 2.21 12.46 -12.80
N ASP A 301 2.78 13.67 -12.77
CA ASP A 301 2.00 14.88 -12.54
C ASP A 301 1.04 15.08 -13.71
N PRO A 302 -0.26 15.19 -13.46
CA PRO A 302 -1.25 15.35 -14.53
C PRO A 302 -0.99 16.55 -15.43
N ARG A 303 -0.40 17.64 -14.89
CA ARG A 303 -0.08 18.87 -15.64
C ARG A 303 1.01 18.67 -16.69
N GLU A 304 1.85 17.65 -16.53
CA GLU A 304 2.96 17.37 -17.44
C GLU A 304 2.55 16.51 -18.64
N ILE A 305 1.51 15.66 -18.45
CA ILE A 305 1.18 14.64 -19.44
C ILE A 305 -0.26 14.71 -19.98
N ALA A 306 -1.14 15.53 -19.37
CA ALA A 306 -2.53 15.67 -19.78
C ALA A 306 -2.87 17.10 -20.23
N VAL A 307 -3.85 17.20 -21.12
CA VAL A 307 -4.46 18.46 -21.56
C VAL A 307 -5.81 18.56 -20.86
N PHE A 308 -6.02 19.66 -20.16
CA PHE A 308 -7.24 19.96 -19.41
C PHE A 308 -8.06 21.01 -20.14
N ASP A 309 -9.38 20.91 -20.09
CA ASP A 309 -10.24 22.01 -20.47
C ASP A 309 -10.23 23.15 -19.44
N PRO A 310 -10.82 24.34 -19.77
CA PRO A 310 -10.75 25.51 -18.87
C PRO A 310 -11.48 25.38 -17.53
N ASP A 311 -12.32 24.35 -17.36
CA ASP A 311 -13.08 24.14 -16.10
C ASP A 311 -12.19 23.50 -15.01
N TRP A 312 -10.99 23.03 -15.34
CA TRP A 312 -10.03 22.48 -14.40
C TRP A 312 -9.08 23.54 -13.85
N THR A 313 -8.82 23.48 -12.55
CA THR A 313 -7.88 24.37 -11.87
C THR A 313 -6.82 23.60 -11.09
N ALA A 314 -5.61 24.14 -11.07
CA ALA A 314 -4.51 23.62 -10.24
C ALA A 314 -4.61 24.17 -8.82
N VAL A 315 -4.53 23.30 -7.83
CA VAL A 315 -4.59 23.67 -6.39
C VAL A 315 -3.32 23.20 -5.70
N VAL A 316 -2.59 24.13 -5.12
CA VAL A 316 -1.44 23.84 -4.24
C VAL A 316 -1.95 23.29 -2.92
N THR A 317 -1.73 22.03 -2.65
CA THR A 317 -2.31 21.32 -1.50
C THR A 317 -1.94 21.94 -0.16
N LYS A 318 -0.68 22.35 0.02
CA LYS A 318 -0.19 23.00 1.25
C LYS A 318 -0.99 24.23 1.63
N GLN A 319 -1.55 24.93 0.65
CA GLN A 319 -2.30 26.21 0.82
C GLN A 319 -3.82 26.04 0.77
N SER A 320 -4.30 24.80 0.83
CA SER A 320 -5.72 24.46 0.67
C SER A 320 -6.28 23.65 1.85
N ALA A 321 -7.59 23.41 1.82
CA ALA A 321 -8.24 22.48 2.74
C ALA A 321 -7.69 21.02 2.65
N LEU A 322 -6.97 20.70 1.57
CA LEU A 322 -6.38 19.40 1.32
C LEU A 322 -4.89 19.30 1.76
N LYS A 323 -4.42 20.22 2.62
CA LYS A 323 -3.04 20.25 3.11
C LYS A 323 -2.55 18.93 3.74
N GLN A 324 -3.45 18.12 4.22
CA GLN A 324 -3.13 16.79 4.76
C GLN A 324 -2.54 15.83 3.71
N PHE A 325 -2.67 16.12 2.40
CA PHE A 325 -2.15 15.30 1.31
C PHE A 325 -0.84 15.86 0.70
N GLN A 326 -0.29 16.95 1.23
CA GLN A 326 0.90 17.61 0.71
C GLN A 326 2.14 16.69 0.64
N GLY A 327 2.20 15.62 1.44
CA GLY A 327 3.29 14.64 1.39
C GLY A 327 3.21 13.69 0.19
N TRP A 328 2.04 13.59 -0.45
CA TRP A 328 1.85 12.79 -1.66
C TRP A 328 1.71 13.64 -2.91
N PHE A 329 1.06 14.80 -2.79
CA PHE A 329 0.76 15.69 -3.91
C PHE A 329 1.09 17.14 -3.54
N ASP A 330 2.06 17.73 -4.19
CA ASP A 330 2.36 19.17 -4.03
C ASP A 330 1.22 20.01 -4.64
N THR A 331 0.72 19.57 -5.79
CA THR A 331 -0.39 20.17 -6.53
C THR A 331 -1.32 19.06 -7.00
N ILE A 332 -2.60 19.37 -7.02
CA ILE A 332 -3.66 18.54 -7.62
C ILE A 332 -4.40 19.35 -8.68
N MET A 333 -5.03 18.65 -9.61
CA MET A 333 -6.01 19.24 -10.52
C MET A 333 -7.41 18.97 -10.00
N THR A 334 -8.29 19.99 -10.01
CA THR A 334 -9.67 19.84 -9.55
C THR A 334 -10.65 20.50 -10.50
N ALA A 335 -11.81 19.88 -10.65
CA ALA A 335 -13.00 20.42 -11.32
C ALA A 335 -14.26 19.84 -10.69
N GLU A 336 -15.41 20.50 -10.88
CA GLU A 336 -16.71 20.06 -10.33
C GLU A 336 -17.80 20.04 -11.42
N LYS A 337 -17.59 20.75 -12.51
CA LYS A 337 -18.61 20.94 -13.53
C LYS A 337 -18.80 19.66 -14.34
N PRO A 338 -20.02 19.10 -14.45
CA PRO A 338 -20.31 18.02 -15.34
C PRO A 338 -19.88 18.35 -16.79
N GLY A 339 -19.17 17.41 -17.44
CA GLY A 339 -18.59 17.60 -18.76
C GLY A 339 -17.15 18.09 -18.75
N ALA A 340 -16.65 18.68 -17.66
CA ALA A 340 -15.24 19.03 -17.52
C ALA A 340 -14.37 17.81 -17.79
N SER A 341 -13.34 17.98 -18.62
CA SER A 341 -12.59 16.87 -19.20
C SER A 341 -11.08 17.08 -19.18
N PHE A 342 -10.36 15.97 -19.21
CA PHE A 342 -8.93 15.96 -19.51
C PHE A 342 -8.55 14.77 -20.40
N THR A 343 -7.50 14.93 -21.18
CA THR A 343 -7.02 13.93 -22.14
C THR A 343 -5.52 13.75 -22.02
N PHE A 344 -5.07 12.51 -22.02
CA PHE A 344 -3.65 12.17 -22.12
C PHE A 344 -3.41 11.02 -23.09
N PHE A 345 -2.15 10.90 -23.54
CA PHE A 345 -1.72 9.87 -24.45
C PHE A 345 -0.59 9.06 -23.82
N PHE A 346 -0.63 7.75 -24.02
CA PHE A 346 0.44 6.88 -23.54
C PHE A 346 0.59 5.64 -24.42
N GLU A 347 1.75 5.03 -24.35
CA GLU A 347 2.04 3.71 -24.91
C GLU A 347 2.27 2.73 -23.74
N GLY A 348 1.43 1.71 -23.65
CA GLY A 348 1.44 0.78 -22.52
C GLY A 348 0.18 -0.07 -22.48
N ASP A 349 -0.09 -0.65 -21.30
CA ASP A 349 -1.21 -1.56 -21.11
C ASP A 349 -2.05 -1.30 -19.84
N GLN A 350 -1.67 -0.32 -19.02
CA GLN A 350 -2.48 0.11 -17.86
C GLN A 350 -2.40 1.61 -17.68
N PHE A 351 -3.53 2.21 -17.31
CA PHE A 351 -3.59 3.55 -16.76
C PHE A 351 -4.44 3.58 -15.49
N GLY A 352 -4.29 4.63 -14.72
CA GLY A 352 -5.07 4.80 -13.50
C GLY A 352 -4.85 6.15 -12.86
N PHE A 353 -5.38 6.30 -11.66
CA PHE A 353 -5.32 7.55 -10.90
C PHE A 353 -4.95 7.27 -9.45
N PHE A 354 -4.10 8.11 -8.90
CA PHE A 354 -3.94 8.28 -7.48
C PHE A 354 -4.50 9.66 -7.14
N ASP A 355 -5.67 9.67 -6.51
CA ASP A 355 -6.53 10.83 -6.31
C ASP A 355 -7.03 10.93 -4.87
N ILE A 356 -7.84 11.94 -4.59
CA ILE A 356 -8.43 12.15 -3.27
C ILE A 356 -9.93 11.94 -3.38
N GLY A 357 -10.46 10.94 -2.65
CA GLY A 357 -11.88 10.79 -2.40
C GLY A 357 -12.31 11.65 -1.23
N GLY A 358 -13.53 12.18 -1.31
CA GLY A 358 -14.15 13.02 -0.27
C GLY A 358 -15.65 13.02 -0.39
N PRO A 359 -16.36 13.70 0.52
CA PRO A 359 -17.82 13.80 0.50
C PRO A 359 -18.39 14.31 -0.82
N GLU A 360 -17.70 15.28 -1.44
CA GLU A 360 -18.08 15.90 -2.72
C GLU A 360 -17.74 15.04 -3.94
N ALA A 361 -16.97 13.95 -3.76
CA ALA A 361 -16.45 13.20 -4.89
C ALA A 361 -17.54 12.75 -5.86
N GLY A 362 -17.29 13.01 -7.14
CA GLY A 362 -18.15 12.68 -8.27
C GLY A 362 -17.77 11.36 -8.97
N GLN A 363 -18.16 11.27 -10.23
CA GLN A 363 -17.91 10.14 -11.09
C GLN A 363 -17.25 10.59 -12.39
N LEU A 364 -16.43 9.73 -13.01
CA LEU A 364 -15.77 9.97 -14.28
C LEU A 364 -16.27 8.99 -15.34
N SER A 365 -16.70 9.47 -16.46
CA SER A 365 -16.89 8.63 -17.67
C SER A 365 -15.57 8.52 -18.41
N VAL A 366 -15.34 7.40 -19.07
CA VAL A 366 -14.06 7.04 -19.72
C VAL A 366 -14.24 6.87 -21.22
N TRP A 367 -13.35 7.46 -22.00
CA TRP A 367 -13.21 7.24 -23.43
C TRP A 367 -11.81 6.73 -23.74
N ILE A 368 -11.73 5.68 -24.55
CA ILE A 368 -10.49 5.15 -25.07
C ILE A 368 -10.53 5.28 -26.60
N ASN A 369 -9.55 5.98 -27.18
CA ASN A 369 -9.47 6.22 -28.62
C ASN A 369 -10.80 6.80 -29.19
N ASP A 370 -11.33 7.80 -28.46
CA ASP A 370 -12.59 8.50 -28.77
C ASP A 370 -13.89 7.65 -28.67
N GLN A 371 -13.79 6.42 -28.21
CA GLN A 371 -14.95 5.56 -27.94
C GLN A 371 -15.27 5.53 -26.45
N PRO A 372 -16.55 5.73 -26.04
CA PRO A 372 -16.96 5.55 -24.67
C PRO A 372 -16.83 4.06 -24.29
N VAL A 373 -16.34 3.79 -23.09
CA VAL A 373 -16.14 2.42 -22.60
C VAL A 373 -16.79 2.23 -21.25
N GLY A 374 -17.30 1.03 -21.01
CA GLY A 374 -17.59 0.52 -19.68
C GLY A 374 -16.38 -0.16 -19.09
N VAL A 375 -16.34 -0.26 -17.76
CA VAL A 375 -15.29 -0.95 -17.02
C VAL A 375 -15.90 -1.88 -15.98
N LYS A 376 -15.28 -3.01 -15.71
CA LYS A 376 -15.69 -3.91 -14.64
C LYS A 376 -14.52 -4.25 -13.74
N MET A 377 -14.80 -4.42 -12.45
CA MET A 377 -13.80 -4.85 -11.47
C MET A 377 -13.46 -6.32 -11.68
N ILE A 378 -12.18 -6.62 -11.75
CA ILE A 378 -11.65 -7.99 -11.74
C ILE A 378 -10.64 -8.17 -10.62
N THR A 379 -10.36 -9.42 -10.28
CA THR A 379 -9.31 -9.76 -9.31
C THR A 379 -8.38 -10.77 -9.95
N GLU A 380 -7.12 -10.38 -10.09
CA GLU A 380 -6.06 -11.24 -10.59
C GLU A 380 -5.05 -11.51 -9.47
N ARG A 381 -4.94 -12.76 -9.01
CA ARG A 381 -3.99 -13.17 -7.95
C ARG A 381 -4.01 -12.27 -6.69
N GLY A 382 -5.22 -11.83 -6.31
CA GLY A 382 -5.41 -10.91 -5.17
C GLY A 382 -5.22 -9.44 -5.49
N TYR A 383 -4.81 -9.08 -6.69
CA TYR A 383 -4.74 -7.72 -7.20
C TYR A 383 -6.10 -7.31 -7.79
N ARG A 384 -6.63 -6.18 -7.33
CA ARG A 384 -7.90 -5.62 -7.81
C ARG A 384 -7.63 -4.53 -8.83
N LEU A 385 -8.15 -4.70 -10.03
CA LEU A 385 -8.06 -3.75 -11.13
C LEU A 385 -9.36 -3.76 -11.91
N ARG A 386 -9.52 -2.83 -12.84
CA ARG A 386 -10.62 -2.82 -13.78
C ARG A 386 -10.12 -3.25 -15.15
N GLU A 387 -11.00 -3.87 -15.92
CA GLU A 387 -10.79 -4.10 -17.36
C GLU A 387 -11.89 -3.39 -18.15
N VAL A 388 -11.59 -3.06 -19.39
CA VAL A 388 -12.57 -2.53 -20.32
C VAL A 388 -13.55 -3.65 -20.70
N SER A 389 -14.85 -3.39 -20.58
CA SER A 389 -15.92 -4.39 -20.75
C SER A 389 -17.03 -3.94 -21.71
N GLY A 390 -16.73 -3.13 -22.70
CA GLY A 390 -17.79 -2.63 -23.60
C GLY A 390 -18.95 -1.97 -22.84
N LEU A 391 -20.20 -2.26 -23.23
CA LEU A 391 -21.40 -1.68 -22.59
C LEU A 391 -21.91 -2.48 -21.37
N ASP A 392 -21.32 -3.64 -21.09
CA ASP A 392 -21.77 -4.54 -20.01
C ASP A 392 -21.17 -4.20 -18.62
N GLY A 393 -20.33 -3.16 -18.54
CA GLY A 393 -19.71 -2.73 -17.31
C GLY A 393 -20.22 -1.41 -16.77
N ASP A 394 -19.61 -0.95 -15.68
CA ASP A 394 -19.85 0.37 -15.16
C ASP A 394 -19.45 1.43 -16.20
N THR A 395 -20.39 2.25 -16.63
CA THR A 395 -20.13 3.34 -17.61
C THR A 395 -19.46 4.55 -16.97
N VAL A 396 -19.29 4.52 -15.63
CA VAL A 396 -18.65 5.57 -14.85
C VAL A 396 -17.73 4.99 -13.77
N LEU A 397 -16.63 5.67 -13.51
CA LEU A 397 -15.74 5.42 -12.38
C LEU A 397 -16.21 6.26 -11.19
N ASN A 398 -16.83 5.62 -10.23
CA ASN A 398 -17.23 6.31 -9.00
C ASN A 398 -16.00 6.61 -8.13
N ARG A 399 -15.80 7.89 -7.78
CA ARG A 399 -14.70 8.32 -6.89
C ARG A 399 -15.15 8.52 -5.44
N PHE A 400 -16.44 8.33 -5.15
CA PHE A 400 -16.97 8.27 -3.79
C PHE A 400 -17.00 6.82 -3.29
N ASN A 401 -16.61 6.61 -2.04
CA ASN A 401 -16.67 5.30 -1.39
C ASN A 401 -17.08 5.46 0.09
N SER A 402 -17.35 4.35 0.78
CA SER A 402 -17.83 4.34 2.17
C SER A 402 -16.88 4.94 3.21
N TYR A 403 -15.64 5.24 2.84
CA TYR A 403 -14.67 5.95 3.69
C TYR A 403 -14.67 7.46 3.47
N CYS A 404 -15.40 7.96 2.48
CA CYS A 404 -15.56 9.40 2.22
C CYS A 404 -16.57 10.08 3.15
N ASN A 405 -17.03 9.41 4.18
CA ASN A 405 -17.93 9.95 5.19
C ASN A 405 -17.23 11.04 6.03
N ASN A 406 -17.60 12.30 5.82
CA ASN A 406 -17.04 13.47 6.51
C ASN A 406 -15.49 13.54 6.51
N ARG A 407 -14.84 12.91 5.55
CA ARG A 407 -13.37 12.91 5.48
C ARG A 407 -12.87 12.73 4.07
N TYR A 408 -11.62 13.15 3.88
CA TYR A 408 -10.89 12.96 2.64
C TYR A 408 -9.87 11.85 2.83
N ARG A 409 -9.62 11.07 1.78
CA ARG A 409 -8.57 10.03 1.78
C ARG A 409 -7.93 9.90 0.41
N GLY A 410 -6.64 9.52 0.39
CA GLY A 410 -5.98 9.07 -0.82
C GLY A 410 -6.57 7.72 -1.28
N GLN A 411 -6.81 7.60 -2.56
CA GLN A 411 -7.33 6.40 -3.20
C GLN A 411 -6.71 6.23 -4.58
N TYR A 412 -6.74 5.03 -5.11
CA TYR A 412 -6.28 4.77 -6.47
C TYR A 412 -7.19 3.77 -7.16
N ASP A 413 -7.17 3.79 -8.47
CA ASP A 413 -7.84 2.83 -9.34
C ASP A 413 -6.98 2.61 -10.59
N VAL A 414 -7.01 1.42 -11.17
CA VAL A 414 -6.20 1.05 -12.33
C VAL A 414 -7.08 0.31 -13.32
N ILE A 415 -6.92 0.66 -14.61
CA ILE A 415 -7.66 0.09 -15.73
C ILE A 415 -6.67 -0.60 -16.66
N GLN A 416 -6.90 -1.88 -16.92
CA GLN A 416 -6.16 -2.71 -17.86
C GLN A 416 -6.66 -2.48 -19.27
N LEU A 417 -5.73 -2.30 -20.22
CA LEU A 417 -5.96 -2.23 -21.66
C LEU A 417 -5.16 -3.33 -22.36
N GLN A 418 -5.40 -3.50 -23.65
CA GLN A 418 -4.46 -4.23 -24.50
C GLN A 418 -3.20 -3.39 -24.67
N PRO A 419 -2.01 -4.02 -24.77
CA PRO A 419 -0.78 -3.27 -25.04
C PRO A 419 -0.88 -2.45 -26.33
N GLY A 420 -0.48 -1.18 -26.27
CA GLY A 420 -0.53 -0.30 -27.45
C GLY A 420 -0.47 1.18 -27.12
N LYS A 421 -0.71 2.00 -28.13
CA LYS A 421 -0.87 3.45 -28.00
C LYS A 421 -2.33 3.79 -27.73
N HIS A 422 -2.57 4.62 -26.74
CA HIS A 422 -3.91 4.98 -26.31
C HIS A 422 -4.06 6.47 -26.13
N LYS A 423 -5.20 6.98 -26.58
CA LYS A 423 -5.77 8.26 -26.21
C LYS A 423 -6.81 8.00 -25.13
N VAL A 424 -6.62 8.55 -23.94
CA VAL A 424 -7.56 8.42 -22.82
C VAL A 424 -8.16 9.78 -22.53
N THR A 425 -9.49 9.87 -22.61
CA THR A 425 -10.24 11.06 -22.21
C THR A 425 -11.18 10.72 -21.06
N LEU A 426 -11.16 11.54 -20.02
CA LEU A 426 -12.09 11.43 -18.90
C LEU A 426 -12.92 12.68 -18.79
N LYS A 427 -14.20 12.50 -18.45
CA LYS A 427 -15.15 13.60 -18.26
C LYS A 427 -15.90 13.41 -16.95
N ILE A 428 -16.12 14.49 -16.22
CA ILE A 428 -16.99 14.47 -15.05
C ILE A 428 -18.39 14.12 -15.51
N SER A 429 -18.93 13.03 -14.97
CA SER A 429 -20.28 12.57 -15.28
C SER A 429 -21.33 13.47 -14.62
N PRO A 430 -22.44 13.77 -15.30
CA PRO A 430 -23.61 14.40 -14.66
C PRO A 430 -24.34 13.44 -13.71
N ALA A 431 -24.15 12.13 -13.85
CA ALA A 431 -24.73 11.15 -12.96
C ALA A 431 -24.05 11.20 -11.58
N LYS A 432 -24.84 10.95 -10.56
CA LYS A 432 -24.38 10.93 -9.16
C LYS A 432 -24.53 9.52 -8.61
N ALA A 433 -23.55 9.08 -7.83
CA ALA A 433 -23.66 7.84 -7.08
C ALA A 433 -24.70 7.98 -5.96
N ASP A 434 -25.39 6.90 -5.61
CA ASP A 434 -26.19 6.84 -4.39
C ASP A 434 -25.26 6.79 -3.17
N LYS A 435 -24.92 7.98 -2.67
CA LYS A 435 -24.01 8.11 -1.53
C LYS A 435 -24.62 7.62 -0.21
N HIS A 436 -25.95 7.61 -0.09
CA HIS A 436 -26.64 7.04 1.07
C HIS A 436 -26.47 5.51 1.09
N GLU A 437 -26.71 4.84 -0.03
CA GLU A 437 -26.50 3.41 -0.17
C GLU A 437 -25.05 3.01 0.10
N ILE A 438 -24.09 3.74 -0.50
CA ILE A 438 -22.64 3.47 -0.32
C ILE A 438 -22.18 3.63 1.13
N LEU A 439 -22.69 4.65 1.84
CA LEU A 439 -22.34 4.87 3.25
C LEU A 439 -22.96 3.80 4.15
N GLY A 440 -24.15 3.33 3.81
CA GLY A 440 -24.92 2.43 4.64
C GLY A 440 -25.46 3.08 5.92
N PRO A 441 -26.36 2.40 6.65
CA PRO A 441 -27.16 3.00 7.73
C PRO A 441 -26.34 3.55 8.90
N THR A 442 -25.13 3.06 9.11
CA THR A 442 -24.30 3.47 10.27
C THR A 442 -23.52 4.76 10.05
N LYS A 443 -23.45 5.28 8.81
CA LYS A 443 -22.60 6.43 8.45
C LYS A 443 -23.37 7.64 7.92
N LEU A 444 -24.68 7.70 8.09
CA LEU A 444 -25.54 8.73 7.50
C LEU A 444 -25.56 10.07 8.25
N LYS A 445 -24.93 10.15 9.43
CA LYS A 445 -25.02 11.35 10.28
C LYS A 445 -24.55 12.63 9.57
N ASP A 446 -23.41 12.55 8.86
CA ASP A 446 -22.85 13.74 8.22
C ASP A 446 -23.59 14.12 6.93
N ILE A 447 -23.95 13.16 6.09
CA ILE A 447 -24.72 13.43 4.86
C ILE A 447 -26.11 13.98 5.18
N THR A 448 -26.73 13.53 6.29
CA THR A 448 -28.02 14.07 6.76
C THR A 448 -27.90 15.51 7.25
N ALA A 449 -26.78 15.83 7.90
CA ALA A 449 -26.54 17.19 8.43
C ALA A 449 -26.04 18.17 7.36
N ASN A 450 -25.39 17.71 6.31
CA ASN A 450 -24.75 18.56 5.27
C ASN A 450 -25.00 17.98 3.86
N PRO A 451 -26.27 17.84 3.41
CA PRO A 451 -26.61 17.19 2.16
C PRO A 451 -26.00 17.90 0.94
N GLU A 452 -25.92 19.24 0.95
CA GLU A 452 -25.34 20.04 -0.12
C GLU A 452 -23.87 19.73 -0.39
N LYS A 453 -23.12 19.33 0.63
CA LYS A 453 -21.72 18.92 0.51
C LYS A 453 -21.59 17.62 -0.30
N TYR A 454 -22.52 16.70 -0.11
CA TYR A 454 -22.51 15.39 -0.81
C TYR A 454 -23.16 15.48 -2.20
N ASP A 455 -23.91 16.51 -2.49
CA ASP A 455 -24.57 16.70 -3.79
C ASP A 455 -23.62 17.18 -4.89
N ARG A 456 -22.39 17.56 -4.56
CA ARG A 456 -21.36 18.01 -5.49
C ARG A 456 -20.73 16.84 -6.29
N THR A 457 -20.03 17.18 -7.38
CA THR A 457 -19.40 16.25 -8.31
C THR A 457 -17.90 16.53 -8.48
N ALA A 458 -17.22 16.92 -7.39
CA ALA A 458 -15.80 17.28 -7.42
C ALA A 458 -14.88 16.08 -7.73
N ILE A 459 -13.85 16.35 -8.51
CA ILE A 459 -12.73 15.43 -8.74
C ILE A 459 -11.45 16.12 -8.27
N TYR A 460 -10.62 15.39 -7.52
CA TYR A 460 -9.34 15.84 -6.95
C TYR A 460 -8.21 14.96 -7.45
N LEU A 461 -7.77 15.18 -8.69
CA LEU A 461 -6.78 14.35 -9.38
C LEU A 461 -5.37 14.68 -8.89
N GLY A 462 -4.73 13.75 -8.17
CA GLY A 462 -3.37 13.90 -7.66
C GLY A 462 -2.31 13.50 -8.68
N ARG A 463 -2.39 12.26 -9.19
CA ARG A 463 -1.44 11.71 -10.17
C ARG A 463 -2.15 10.81 -11.17
N ILE A 464 -1.56 10.73 -12.37
CA ILE A 464 -1.89 9.69 -13.37
C ILE A 464 -0.88 8.55 -13.22
N LEU A 465 -1.38 7.33 -13.16
CA LEU A 465 -0.61 6.09 -13.08
C LEU A 465 -0.55 5.46 -14.47
N LEU A 466 0.64 5.09 -14.94
CA LEU A 466 0.81 4.39 -16.22
C LEU A 466 1.72 3.18 -16.04
N ARG A 467 1.30 2.03 -16.53
CA ARG A 467 2.22 0.94 -16.86
C ARG A 467 2.53 1.07 -18.36
N GLY A 468 3.60 1.81 -18.63
CA GLY A 468 3.98 2.33 -19.94
C GLY A 468 4.56 3.72 -19.85
N LYS A 469 4.57 4.44 -20.96
CA LYS A 469 5.20 5.77 -21.07
C LYS A 469 4.21 6.79 -21.61
N PRO A 470 4.16 8.02 -21.07
CA PRO A 470 3.41 9.09 -21.69
C PRO A 470 4.00 9.39 -23.08
N VAL A 471 3.14 9.67 -24.04
CA VAL A 471 3.53 10.12 -25.37
C VAL A 471 3.00 11.52 -25.59
N LYS A 472 3.78 12.38 -26.27
CA LYS A 472 3.30 13.71 -26.61
C LYS A 472 2.15 13.58 -27.60
N GLY A 473 1.03 14.24 -27.30
CA GLY A 473 -0.12 14.29 -28.21
C GLY A 473 0.26 15.03 -29.51
N GLY A 474 0.49 14.29 -30.55
CA GLY A 474 0.64 14.75 -31.90
C GLY A 474 -0.18 13.86 -32.82
N THR A 475 -0.92 14.46 -33.73
CA THR A 475 -1.83 13.82 -34.69
C THR A 475 -1.14 12.99 -35.78
N GLU A 476 0.11 12.60 -35.62
CA GLU A 476 0.85 11.79 -36.56
C GLU A 476 0.90 10.33 -36.11
N GLY A 477 0.04 9.50 -36.65
CA GLY A 477 0.12 8.03 -36.64
C GLY A 477 -0.82 7.30 -35.68
N MET A 478 -2.12 7.67 -35.61
CA MET A 478 -3.20 6.75 -35.19
C MET A 478 -3.95 6.20 -36.38
#